data_de8d792663bce89d2d253f6b15bbac1c
#
_entry.id   de8d792663bce89d2d253f6b15bbac1c
#
_cell.length_a   1.000
_cell.length_b   1.000
_cell.length_c   1.000
_cell.angle_alpha   90.00
_cell.angle_beta   90.00
_cell.angle_gamma   90.00
#
_symmetry.space_group_name_H-M   'P 1'
#
loop_
_entity.id
_entity.type
_entity.pdbx_description
1 polymer ?
#
loop_
_entity_poly.entity_id
_entity_poly.type
_entity_poly.pdbx_seq_one_letter_code
_entity_poly.pdbx_strand_id
1 'polypeptide(L)'
;MKMLRDNIRLDDKQFQNEFGHHFELKHDNIVRLVGFCHESKGDAIMHQGNFVLAEKRYRALCFEYMHNGSLQKYISGTISPSLVGYQDVMDNCLILYLIINLFFVHVHADECDKLDWHTSYKIIKGTCEGLKYLHERSKPILHLDLKPDNILLDKNMVPKLADFGLSKDFQYRKTRTTKTVVGTL
;
A
#
# COMPACT_ATOMS: atom_id res chain seq x y z
N MET A 1 -6.64 7.94 -9.25
CA MET A 1 -5.54 7.81 -10.26
C MET A 1 -4.24 8.16 -9.56
N LYS A 2 -3.28 7.25 -9.53
CA LYS A 2 -1.93 7.49 -8.99
C LYS A 2 -1.00 7.81 -10.17
N MET A 3 -0.50 9.04 -10.24
CA MET A 3 0.49 9.44 -11.25
C MET A 3 1.89 9.40 -10.63
N LEU A 4 2.81 8.71 -11.29
CA LEU A 4 4.22 8.68 -10.90
C LEU A 4 4.97 9.77 -11.67
N ARG A 5 5.64 10.69 -10.95
CA ARG A 5 6.38 11.81 -11.57
C ARG A 5 7.80 11.38 -11.96
N ASP A 6 8.30 11.97 -13.04
CA ASP A 6 9.53 11.59 -13.78
C ASP A 6 10.88 11.79 -13.06
N ASN A 7 10.94 11.84 -11.76
CA ASN A 7 12.18 12.16 -11.09
C ASN A 7 12.76 10.99 -10.30
N ILE A 8 13.37 10.01 -10.93
CA ILE A 8 14.35 9.08 -10.33
C ILE A 8 14.15 7.65 -10.86
N ARG A 9 15.24 6.94 -11.13
CA ARG A 9 15.28 5.51 -11.52
C ARG A 9 14.56 4.52 -10.57
N LEU A 10 14.22 4.93 -9.35
CA LEU A 10 13.39 4.18 -8.41
C LEU A 10 11.94 4.02 -8.87
N ASP A 11 11.40 5.01 -9.58
CA ASP A 11 10.01 5.02 -10.04
C ASP A 11 9.67 3.87 -11.01
N ASP A 12 10.61 3.47 -11.85
CA ASP A 12 10.40 2.40 -12.82
C ASP A 12 10.15 1.06 -12.14
N LYS A 13 10.94 0.76 -11.11
CA LYS A 13 10.84 -0.49 -10.38
C LYS A 13 9.59 -0.55 -9.51
N GLN A 14 9.25 0.55 -8.86
CA GLN A 14 8.03 0.65 -8.07
C GLN A 14 6.79 0.52 -8.95
N PHE A 15 6.76 1.22 -10.09
CA PHE A 15 5.67 1.09 -11.05
C PHE A 15 5.51 -0.35 -11.54
N GLN A 16 6.59 -1.03 -11.91
CA GLN A 16 6.55 -2.40 -12.39
C GLN A 16 6.09 -3.37 -11.29
N ASN A 17 6.55 -3.19 -10.06
CA ASN A 17 6.12 -3.99 -8.93
C ASN A 17 4.62 -3.80 -8.66
N GLU A 18 4.18 -2.54 -8.53
CA GLU A 18 2.79 -2.21 -8.24
C GLU A 18 1.86 -2.69 -9.35
N PHE A 19 2.24 -2.46 -10.62
CA PHE A 19 1.50 -2.97 -11.77
C PHE A 19 1.45 -4.49 -11.79
N GLY A 20 2.61 -5.16 -11.66
CA GLY A 20 2.71 -6.62 -11.74
C GLY A 20 1.87 -7.31 -10.67
N HIS A 21 1.98 -6.88 -9.41
CA HIS A 21 1.20 -7.45 -8.34
C HIS A 21 -0.31 -7.18 -8.51
N HIS A 22 -0.72 -5.93 -8.73
CA HIS A 22 -2.15 -5.62 -8.88
C HIS A 22 -2.79 -6.24 -10.12
N PHE A 23 -2.03 -6.50 -11.18
CA PHE A 23 -2.54 -7.16 -12.38
C PHE A 23 -2.96 -8.61 -12.11
N GLU A 24 -2.21 -9.30 -11.24
CA GLU A 24 -2.47 -10.70 -10.89
C GLU A 24 -3.42 -10.88 -9.69
N LEU A 25 -3.50 -9.89 -8.81
CA LEU A 25 -4.24 -10.00 -7.55
C LEU A 25 -5.73 -9.72 -7.77
N LYS A 26 -6.58 -10.69 -7.38
CA LYS A 26 -8.04 -10.57 -7.41
C LYS A 26 -8.61 -11.08 -6.10
N HIS A 27 -8.96 -10.18 -5.20
CA HIS A 27 -9.52 -10.49 -3.90
C HIS A 27 -10.36 -9.30 -3.40
N ASP A 28 -11.41 -9.55 -2.63
CA ASP A 28 -12.33 -8.51 -2.13
C ASP A 28 -11.63 -7.48 -1.22
N ASN A 29 -10.57 -7.91 -0.54
CA ASN A 29 -9.77 -7.06 0.35
C ASN A 29 -8.43 -6.60 -0.28
N ILE A 30 -8.34 -6.58 -1.61
CA ILE A 30 -7.23 -5.98 -2.37
C ILE A 30 -7.82 -4.94 -3.31
N VAL A 31 -7.22 -3.74 -3.37
CA VAL A 31 -7.65 -2.69 -4.30
C VAL A 31 -7.45 -3.15 -5.73
N ARG A 32 -8.50 -3.10 -6.53
CA ARG A 32 -8.48 -3.59 -7.91
C ARG A 32 -7.88 -2.55 -8.85
N LEU A 33 -6.91 -2.98 -9.67
CA LEU A 33 -6.44 -2.22 -10.81
C LEU A 33 -7.51 -2.24 -11.91
N VAL A 34 -7.97 -1.08 -12.37
CA VAL A 34 -8.98 -0.94 -13.43
C VAL A 34 -8.40 -0.48 -14.75
N GLY A 35 -7.18 0.07 -14.76
CA GLY A 35 -6.49 0.49 -15.96
C GLY A 35 -5.09 1.01 -15.68
N PHE A 36 -4.33 1.21 -16.73
CA PHE A 36 -2.98 1.79 -16.65
C PHE A 36 -2.65 2.59 -17.92
N CYS A 37 -1.71 3.50 -17.79
CA CYS A 37 -1.07 4.20 -18.91
C CYS A 37 0.44 3.98 -18.82
N HIS A 38 1.05 3.65 -19.95
CA HIS A 38 2.50 3.56 -20.10
C HIS A 38 2.86 4.02 -21.50
N GLU A 39 3.19 5.31 -21.63
CA GLU A 39 3.52 5.95 -22.89
C GLU A 39 4.89 6.59 -22.83
N SER A 40 5.63 6.56 -23.94
CA SER A 40 6.88 7.27 -24.13
C SER A 40 6.72 8.25 -25.29
N LYS A 41 7.18 9.48 -25.08
CA LYS A 41 7.22 10.52 -26.11
C LYS A 41 8.63 11.05 -26.24
N GLY A 42 9.19 11.01 -27.47
CA GLY A 42 10.46 11.63 -27.77
C GLY A 42 10.27 13.12 -28.06
N ASP A 43 11.02 13.96 -27.37
CA ASP A 43 11.09 15.41 -27.61
C ASP A 43 12.54 15.81 -27.87
N ALA A 44 12.76 16.71 -28.86
CA ALA A 44 14.04 17.33 -29.06
C ALA A 44 14.21 18.48 -28.07
N ILE A 45 15.16 18.38 -27.17
CA ILE A 45 15.50 19.43 -26.20
C ILE A 45 16.89 20.01 -26.45
N MET A 46 17.09 21.28 -26.10
CA MET A 46 18.39 21.91 -26.11
C MET A 46 19.12 21.60 -24.81
N HIS A 47 20.25 20.91 -24.89
CA HIS A 47 21.12 20.64 -23.75
C HIS A 47 22.55 21.06 -24.06
N GLN A 48 23.12 21.99 -23.28
CA GLN A 48 24.48 22.54 -23.47
C GLN A 48 24.75 23.02 -24.92
N GLY A 49 23.77 23.67 -25.54
CA GLY A 49 23.90 24.19 -26.90
C GLY A 49 23.70 23.18 -28.03
N ASN A 50 23.44 21.91 -27.73
CA ASN A 50 23.17 20.87 -28.72
C ASN A 50 21.74 20.37 -28.61
N PHE A 51 21.11 19.98 -29.74
CA PHE A 51 19.86 19.29 -29.75
C PHE A 51 20.08 17.82 -29.37
N VAL A 52 19.38 17.36 -28.34
CA VAL A 52 19.38 15.97 -27.91
C VAL A 52 17.96 15.45 -27.90
N LEU A 53 17.77 14.19 -28.30
CA LEU A 53 16.50 13.49 -28.16
C LEU A 53 16.34 13.06 -26.70
N ALA A 54 15.34 13.64 -26.03
CA ALA A 54 14.94 13.23 -24.68
C ALA A 54 13.65 12.40 -24.74
N GLU A 55 13.62 11.29 -24.04
CA GLU A 55 12.42 10.47 -23.89
C GLU A 55 11.69 10.88 -22.62
N LYS A 56 10.44 11.34 -22.78
CA LYS A 56 9.53 11.62 -21.68
C LYS A 56 8.55 10.47 -21.52
N ARG A 57 8.54 9.85 -20.34
CA ARG A 57 7.68 8.71 -20.04
C ARG A 57 6.50 9.15 -19.20
N TYR A 58 5.30 8.71 -19.58
CA TYR A 58 4.07 8.96 -18.86
C TYR A 58 3.55 7.63 -18.33
N ARG A 59 3.43 7.54 -17.01
CA ARG A 59 2.98 6.33 -16.32
C ARG A 59 1.91 6.66 -15.31
N ALA A 60 0.83 5.91 -15.34
CA ALA A 60 -0.25 6.02 -14.39
C ALA A 60 -0.90 4.66 -14.14
N LEU A 61 -1.29 4.42 -12.90
CA LEU A 61 -2.14 3.30 -12.50
C LEU A 61 -3.49 3.86 -12.09
N CYS A 62 -4.56 3.25 -12.60
CA CYS A 62 -5.93 3.62 -12.28
C CYS A 62 -6.55 2.49 -11.45
N PHE A 63 -6.93 2.81 -10.22
CA PHE A 63 -7.56 1.88 -9.30
C PHE A 63 -9.04 2.16 -9.15
N GLU A 64 -9.80 1.18 -8.65
CA GLU A 64 -11.18 1.41 -8.21
C GLU A 64 -11.23 2.55 -7.18
N TYR A 65 -12.34 3.28 -7.17
CA TYR A 65 -12.47 4.43 -6.28
C TYR A 65 -12.87 4.00 -4.87
N MET A 66 -12.08 4.44 -3.89
CA MET A 66 -12.27 4.14 -2.48
C MET A 66 -12.95 5.33 -1.79
N HIS A 67 -14.27 5.22 -1.59
CA HIS A 67 -15.14 6.33 -1.18
C HIS A 67 -14.82 6.89 0.20
N ASN A 68 -14.41 6.04 1.12
CA ASN A 68 -14.14 6.42 2.50
C ASN A 68 -12.66 6.71 2.77
N GLY A 69 -11.81 6.69 1.73
CA GLY A 69 -10.38 7.02 1.85
C GLY A 69 -9.59 5.96 2.62
N SER A 70 -8.53 6.38 3.31
CA SER A 70 -7.67 5.48 4.08
C SER A 70 -8.15 5.34 5.53
N LEU A 71 -7.81 4.22 6.14
CA LEU A 71 -8.07 3.95 7.56
C LEU A 71 -7.40 4.97 8.48
N GLN A 72 -6.26 5.56 8.06
CA GLN A 72 -5.55 6.61 8.80
C GLN A 72 -6.46 7.77 9.20
N LYS A 73 -7.43 8.10 8.37
CA LYS A 73 -8.40 9.15 8.60
C LYS A 73 -9.24 8.96 9.88
N TYR A 74 -9.45 7.71 10.26
CA TYR A 74 -10.29 7.31 11.39
C TYR A 74 -9.51 7.01 12.67
N ILE A 75 -8.17 6.93 12.58
CA ILE A 75 -7.30 6.62 13.73
C ILE A 75 -6.31 7.75 14.03
N SER A 76 -6.42 8.90 13.35
CA SER A 76 -5.58 10.06 13.63
C SER A 76 -5.84 10.62 15.03
N GLY A 77 -4.79 10.74 15.83
CA GLY A 77 -4.81 11.24 17.21
C GLY A 77 -4.47 10.18 18.26
N THR A 78 -4.42 8.92 17.90
CA THR A 78 -4.04 7.81 18.75
C THR A 78 -2.60 7.39 18.50
N ILE A 79 -1.93 6.87 19.44
CA ILE A 79 -0.54 6.37 19.56
C ILE A 79 0.34 6.48 18.30
N SER A 80 1.41 7.26 18.39
CA SER A 80 2.43 7.35 17.34
C SER A 80 3.09 5.98 17.07
N PRO A 81 3.31 5.60 15.80
CA PRO A 81 4.05 4.38 15.43
C PRO A 81 5.47 4.30 16.01
N SER A 82 6.05 5.44 16.41
CA SER A 82 7.40 5.53 17.00
C SER A 82 7.57 4.83 18.36
N LEU A 83 6.47 4.43 19.01
CA LEU A 83 6.50 3.69 20.28
C LEU A 83 6.67 2.17 20.14
N VAL A 84 6.58 1.66 18.93
CA VAL A 84 6.77 0.23 18.65
C VAL A 84 8.01 0.11 17.78
N GLY A 85 9.11 -0.34 18.35
CA GLY A 85 10.38 -0.53 17.63
C GLY A 85 10.26 -1.52 16.47
N TYR A 86 10.03 -0.97 15.29
CA TYR A 86 9.68 -1.72 14.09
C TYR A 86 10.87 -1.93 13.21
N GLN A 87 11.54 -3.01 13.32
CA GLN A 87 12.38 -3.40 12.20
C GLN A 87 12.33 -4.85 11.77
N ASP A 88 11.71 -5.74 12.56
CA ASP A 88 11.81 -7.18 12.21
C ASP A 88 10.56 -8.03 12.48
N VAL A 89 9.40 -7.44 12.74
CA VAL A 89 8.24 -8.27 13.07
C VAL A 89 7.13 -8.05 12.06
N MET A 90 7.07 -8.97 11.12
CA MET A 90 6.08 -9.19 10.10
C MET A 90 4.64 -8.82 10.50
N ASP A 91 3.78 -8.68 9.54
CA ASP A 91 2.34 -8.36 9.48
C ASP A 91 1.49 -8.57 10.77
N ASN A 92 1.91 -9.45 11.69
CA ASN A 92 1.25 -9.68 12.99
C ASN A 92 1.31 -8.47 13.94
N CYS A 93 2.38 -7.66 13.91
CA CYS A 93 2.48 -6.47 14.75
C CYS A 93 1.59 -5.35 14.26
N LEU A 94 1.40 -5.21 12.95
CA LEU A 94 0.46 -4.23 12.44
C LEU A 94 -0.99 -4.60 12.80
N ILE A 95 -1.35 -5.86 12.72
CA ILE A 95 -2.70 -6.31 13.14
C ILE A 95 -2.92 -5.96 14.61
N LEU A 96 -1.94 -6.23 15.47
CA LEU A 96 -2.00 -5.85 16.89
C LEU A 96 -2.08 -4.32 17.06
N TYR A 97 -1.29 -3.57 16.31
CA TYR A 97 -1.34 -2.12 16.28
C TYR A 97 -2.72 -1.60 15.83
N LEU A 98 -3.29 -2.17 14.79
CA LEU A 98 -4.64 -1.83 14.31
C LEU A 98 -5.70 -2.16 15.36
N ILE A 99 -5.63 -3.33 15.99
CA ILE A 99 -6.55 -3.73 17.05
C ILE A 99 -6.47 -2.73 18.21
N ILE A 100 -5.27 -2.41 18.68
CA ILE A 100 -5.06 -1.47 19.77
C ILE A 100 -5.60 -0.09 19.41
N ASN A 101 -5.24 0.45 18.23
CA ASN A 101 -5.67 1.79 17.84
C ASN A 101 -7.18 1.87 17.59
N LEU A 102 -7.79 0.91 16.93
CA LEU A 102 -9.23 0.87 16.73
C LEU A 102 -9.98 0.71 18.06
N PHE A 103 -9.42 -0.04 19.02
CA PHE A 103 -9.95 -0.14 20.37
C PHE A 103 -9.83 1.19 21.12
N PHE A 104 -8.68 1.90 21.04
CA PHE A 104 -8.49 3.21 21.66
C PHE A 104 -9.42 4.27 21.07
N VAL A 105 -9.60 4.30 19.75
CA VAL A 105 -10.56 5.20 19.09
C VAL A 105 -11.97 4.93 19.62
N HIS A 106 -12.34 3.67 19.81
CA HIS A 106 -13.65 3.31 20.35
C HIS A 106 -13.87 3.82 21.78
N VAL A 107 -12.81 3.85 22.60
CA VAL A 107 -12.90 4.22 24.03
C VAL A 107 -12.77 5.74 24.25
N HIS A 108 -11.97 6.46 23.45
CA HIS A 108 -11.51 7.81 23.77
C HIS A 108 -11.91 8.90 22.74
N ALA A 109 -12.43 8.57 21.56
CA ALA A 109 -12.84 9.58 20.58
C ALA A 109 -14.19 10.19 20.94
N ASP A 110 -14.43 11.44 20.52
CA ASP A 110 -15.73 12.09 20.60
C ASP A 110 -16.76 11.37 19.71
N GLU A 111 -18.05 11.41 20.09
CA GLU A 111 -19.10 10.59 19.47
C GLU A 111 -19.28 10.76 17.95
N CYS A 112 -18.83 11.89 17.39
CA CYS A 112 -19.02 12.19 15.96
C CYS A 112 -18.12 11.44 14.99
N ASP A 113 -16.94 10.96 15.44
CA ASP A 113 -15.89 10.39 14.56
C ASP A 113 -15.61 8.91 14.85
N LYS A 114 -16.40 8.27 15.69
CA LYS A 114 -16.19 6.87 16.10
C LYS A 114 -16.60 5.89 15.00
N LEU A 115 -15.68 5.03 14.63
CA LEU A 115 -16.05 3.75 14.03
C LEU A 115 -16.75 2.90 15.12
N ASP A 116 -17.97 2.43 14.84
CA ASP A 116 -18.59 1.47 15.73
C ASP A 116 -17.80 0.16 15.78
N TRP A 117 -18.00 -0.63 16.84
CA TRP A 117 -17.28 -1.89 17.03
C TRP A 117 -17.48 -2.87 15.88
N HIS A 118 -18.69 -2.94 15.32
CA HIS A 118 -18.98 -3.86 14.22
C HIS A 118 -18.17 -3.49 12.96
N THR A 119 -18.10 -2.20 12.63
CA THR A 119 -17.30 -1.67 11.52
C THR A 119 -15.79 -1.87 11.78
N SER A 120 -15.31 -1.61 12.99
CA SER A 120 -13.92 -1.84 13.38
C SER A 120 -13.52 -3.31 13.23
N TYR A 121 -14.36 -4.22 13.72
CA TYR A 121 -14.15 -5.66 13.58
C TYR A 121 -14.12 -6.10 12.11
N LYS A 122 -15.04 -5.57 11.28
CA LYS A 122 -15.09 -5.83 9.85
C LYS A 122 -13.79 -5.38 9.15
N ILE A 123 -13.26 -4.22 9.53
CA ILE A 123 -12.01 -3.69 8.97
C ILE A 123 -10.83 -4.61 9.35
N ILE A 124 -10.70 -4.98 10.63
CA ILE A 124 -9.63 -5.88 11.08
C ILE A 124 -9.73 -7.22 10.34
N LYS A 125 -10.91 -7.82 10.33
CA LYS A 125 -11.14 -9.12 9.68
C LYS A 125 -10.79 -9.09 8.20
N GLY A 126 -11.29 -8.12 7.45
CA GLY A 126 -11.01 -8.01 6.02
C GLY A 126 -9.54 -7.73 5.73
N THR A 127 -8.85 -6.94 6.57
CA THR A 127 -7.40 -6.73 6.46
C THR A 127 -6.65 -8.06 6.62
N CYS A 128 -7.02 -8.87 7.63
CA CYS A 128 -6.43 -10.19 7.83
C CYS A 128 -6.72 -11.14 6.65
N GLU A 129 -7.93 -11.11 6.08
CA GLU A 129 -8.28 -11.93 4.92
C GLU A 129 -7.48 -11.53 3.67
N GLY A 130 -7.26 -10.23 3.44
CA GLY A 130 -6.39 -9.74 2.38
C GLY A 130 -4.94 -10.20 2.55
N LEU A 131 -4.38 -10.10 3.76
CA LEU A 131 -3.03 -10.57 4.07
C LEU A 131 -2.90 -12.08 3.92
N LYS A 132 -3.86 -12.83 4.45
CA LYS A 132 -3.92 -14.27 4.29
C LYS A 132 -3.87 -14.67 2.81
N TYR A 133 -4.68 -14.02 1.98
CA TYR A 133 -4.68 -14.25 0.54
C TYR A 133 -3.30 -14.03 -0.09
N LEU A 134 -2.58 -12.97 0.30
CA LEU A 134 -1.22 -12.71 -0.20
C LEU A 134 -0.22 -13.80 0.21
N HIS A 135 -0.31 -14.28 1.46
CA HIS A 135 0.64 -15.22 2.03
C HIS A 135 0.38 -16.68 1.61
N GLU A 136 -0.85 -17.06 1.33
CA GLU A 136 -1.23 -18.42 0.92
C GLU A 136 -1.07 -18.69 -0.58
N ARG A 137 -0.59 -17.72 -1.36
CA ARG A 137 -0.30 -17.93 -2.79
C ARG A 137 0.84 -18.91 -2.98
N SER A 138 0.89 -19.56 -4.14
CA SER A 138 2.02 -20.43 -4.55
C SER A 138 3.37 -19.68 -4.54
N LYS A 139 3.33 -18.37 -4.77
CA LYS A 139 4.41 -17.42 -4.52
C LYS A 139 3.89 -16.41 -3.52
N PRO A 140 4.15 -16.57 -2.22
CA PRO A 140 3.71 -15.62 -1.21
C PRO A 140 4.23 -14.21 -1.49
N ILE A 141 3.38 -13.20 -1.28
CA ILE A 141 3.73 -11.80 -1.47
C ILE A 141 3.80 -11.15 -0.09
N LEU A 142 4.95 -10.55 0.23
CA LEU A 142 5.12 -9.69 1.41
C LEU A 142 4.85 -8.24 1.01
N HIS A 143 3.93 -7.58 1.69
CA HIS A 143 3.52 -6.21 1.37
C HIS A 143 4.64 -5.19 1.62
N LEU A 144 5.36 -5.31 2.73
CA LEU A 144 6.51 -4.52 3.18
C LEU A 144 6.27 -3.00 3.41
N ASP A 145 5.08 -2.50 3.19
CA ASP A 145 4.68 -1.12 3.55
C ASP A 145 3.23 -1.11 4.06
N LEU A 146 2.89 -2.06 4.91
CA LEU A 146 1.56 -2.14 5.47
C LEU A 146 1.40 -1.13 6.61
N LYS A 147 0.50 -0.17 6.41
CA LYS A 147 0.18 0.91 7.34
C LYS A 147 -1.27 1.36 7.14
N PRO A 148 -1.87 2.09 8.08
CA PRO A 148 -3.26 2.56 7.94
C PRO A 148 -3.52 3.41 6.70
N ASP A 149 -2.51 4.13 6.19
CA ASP A 149 -2.63 4.88 4.92
C ASP A 149 -2.86 3.97 3.72
N ASN A 150 -2.34 2.75 3.76
CA ASN A 150 -2.41 1.76 2.68
C ASN A 150 -3.57 0.75 2.87
N ILE A 151 -4.42 0.96 3.87
CA ILE A 151 -5.69 0.26 4.04
C ILE A 151 -6.81 1.22 3.65
N LEU A 152 -7.37 1.03 2.47
CA LEU A 152 -8.41 1.88 1.92
C LEU A 152 -9.79 1.29 2.17
N LEU A 153 -10.79 2.16 2.34
CA LEU A 153 -12.16 1.77 2.68
C LEU A 153 -13.09 2.10 1.50
N ASP A 154 -13.84 1.11 1.05
CA ASP A 154 -14.85 1.29 0.02
C ASP A 154 -16.11 2.00 0.58
N LYS A 155 -17.15 2.17 -0.26
CA LYS A 155 -18.42 2.79 0.14
C LYS A 155 -19.15 2.07 1.28
N ASN A 156 -18.86 0.79 1.49
CA ASN A 156 -19.47 -0.07 2.52
C ASN A 156 -18.52 -0.31 3.71
N MET A 157 -17.47 0.49 3.86
CA MET A 157 -16.42 0.34 4.88
C MET A 157 -15.71 -1.03 4.79
N VAL A 158 -15.65 -1.65 3.60
CA VAL A 158 -14.84 -2.85 3.38
C VAL A 158 -13.39 -2.44 3.19
N PRO A 159 -12.45 -2.98 3.97
CA PRO A 159 -11.04 -2.66 3.85
C PRO A 159 -10.41 -3.33 2.63
N LYS A 160 -9.53 -2.62 1.95
CA LYS A 160 -8.77 -3.12 0.81
C LYS A 160 -7.31 -2.67 0.93
N LEU A 161 -6.39 -3.62 0.82
CA LEU A 161 -4.95 -3.35 0.81
C LEU A 161 -4.55 -2.68 -0.50
N ALA A 162 -3.70 -1.66 -0.41
CA ALA A 162 -3.24 -0.83 -1.53
C ALA A 162 -1.74 -0.57 -1.43
N ASP A 163 -1.14 -0.06 -2.50
CA ASP A 163 0.27 0.34 -2.62
C ASP A 163 1.28 -0.81 -2.46
N PHE A 164 1.36 -1.64 -3.50
CA PHE A 164 2.31 -2.76 -3.59
C PHE A 164 3.68 -2.35 -4.18
N GLY A 165 4.00 -1.06 -4.20
CA GLY A 165 5.25 -0.57 -4.79
C GLY A 165 6.51 -1.14 -4.15
N LEU A 166 6.49 -1.45 -2.85
CA LEU A 166 7.60 -2.05 -2.09
C LEU A 166 7.49 -3.56 -1.90
N SER A 167 6.38 -4.18 -2.31
CA SER A 167 6.13 -5.61 -2.10
C SER A 167 7.14 -6.50 -2.81
N LYS A 168 7.31 -7.71 -2.30
CA LYS A 168 8.26 -8.70 -2.82
C LYS A 168 7.65 -10.09 -2.78
N ASP A 169 7.91 -10.86 -3.84
CA ASP A 169 7.69 -12.31 -3.84
C ASP A 169 8.62 -12.97 -2.84
N PHE A 170 8.04 -13.71 -1.90
CA PHE A 170 8.83 -14.50 -0.96
C PHE A 170 9.19 -15.84 -1.60
N GLN A 171 10.49 -16.01 -1.89
CA GLN A 171 11.02 -17.31 -2.30
C GLN A 171 11.56 -18.02 -1.07
N TYR A 172 11.02 -19.21 -0.78
CA TYR A 172 11.56 -20.13 0.22
C TYR A 172 12.99 -20.59 -0.19
N ARG A 173 13.96 -19.69 -0.12
CA ARG A 173 15.38 -20.04 -0.18
C ARG A 173 15.99 -19.74 1.17
N LYS A 174 16.58 -20.79 1.77
CA LYS A 174 17.38 -20.80 3.01
C LYS A 174 17.91 -19.41 3.39
N THR A 175 17.51 -18.93 4.56
CA THR A 175 18.07 -17.80 5.31
C THR A 175 18.72 -16.70 4.46
N ARG A 176 17.95 -15.72 4.01
CA ARG A 176 18.52 -14.45 3.57
C ARG A 176 18.27 -13.40 4.66
N THR A 177 19.36 -13.01 5.30
CA THR A 177 19.40 -11.76 6.06
C THR A 177 19.13 -10.63 5.07
N THR A 178 18.03 -9.92 5.20
CA THR A 178 17.80 -8.69 4.43
C THR A 178 18.80 -7.65 4.92
N LYS A 179 19.75 -7.29 4.07
CA LYS A 179 20.76 -6.26 4.36
C LYS A 179 20.21 -4.82 4.27
N THR A 180 18.95 -4.66 3.89
CA THR A 180 18.34 -3.34 3.68
C THR A 180 17.00 -3.31 4.39
N VAL A 181 16.85 -2.38 5.31
CA VAL A 181 15.56 -2.06 5.94
C VAL A 181 14.71 -1.36 4.89
N VAL A 182 13.54 -1.91 4.60
CA VAL A 182 12.55 -1.35 3.69
C VAL A 182 11.25 -1.25 4.48
N GLY A 183 10.69 -0.08 4.55
CA GLY A 183 9.45 0.22 5.26
C GLY A 183 9.33 1.71 5.58
N THR A 184 8.19 2.10 6.12
CA THR A 184 7.96 3.48 6.61
C THR A 184 8.39 3.57 8.08
N LEU A 185 9.22 4.56 8.43
CA LEU A 185 9.56 4.97 9.79
C LEU A 185 8.41 5.75 10.43
#